data_42c0ef11293d8e63aceb56d3d7e092de
#
_entry.id   42c0ef11293d8e63aceb56d3d7e092de
#
_cell.length_a   1.000
_cell.length_b   1.000
_cell.length_c   1.000
_cell.angle_alpha   90.00
_cell.angle_beta   90.00
_cell.angle_gamma   90.00
#
_symmetry.space_group_name_H-M   'P 1'
#
loop_
_entity.id
_entity.type
_entity.pdbx_description
1 polymer ?
#
loop_
_entity_poly.entity_id
_entity_poly.type
_entity_poly.pdbx_seq_one_letter_code
_entity_poly.pdbx_strand_id
1 'polypeptide(L)'
;KGKIISHLNEKKVFNALKKYFSTGIKSISITLINGFLYSHHEKKIKDIAYRIGFQNISCSYEVSPTINFTSRGFTTLVDAYLNPIIQTYVKKLEKKLKAKKISYMQSNGFLAEKINFNGKNAILSGPAGGVIGGIEVAKKNKIRKIIGFDMGGTSADIWHYDGEVEKEVQTKISDVFI
;
A
#
# COMPACT_ATOMS: atom_id res chain seq x y z
N LYS A 1 -7.49 -23.56 16.44
CA LYS A 1 -7.42 -23.71 14.99
C LYS A 1 -8.59 -22.93 14.35
N GLY A 2 -8.62 -21.59 14.52
CA GLY A 2 -9.64 -20.72 13.92
C GLY A 2 -11.03 -20.72 14.60
N LYS A 3 -11.17 -21.33 15.76
CA LYS A 3 -12.43 -21.29 16.50
C LYS A 3 -12.68 -19.86 17.07
N ILE A 4 -13.85 -19.33 16.79
CA ILE A 4 -14.27 -18.06 17.36
C ILE A 4 -14.61 -18.28 18.84
N ILE A 5 -13.88 -17.63 19.73
CA ILE A 5 -14.11 -17.69 21.18
C ILE A 5 -15.17 -16.67 21.58
N SER A 6 -15.11 -15.47 20.98
CA SER A 6 -16.06 -14.39 21.22
C SER A 6 -16.50 -13.78 19.89
N HIS A 7 -17.79 -13.63 19.70
CA HIS A 7 -18.34 -12.99 18.50
C HIS A 7 -18.11 -11.47 18.52
N LEU A 8 -17.94 -10.89 17.34
CA LEU A 8 -17.87 -9.44 17.17
C LEU A 8 -19.21 -8.80 17.60
N ASN A 9 -19.14 -7.80 18.48
CA ASN A 9 -20.31 -6.99 18.81
C ASN A 9 -20.53 -5.96 17.70
N GLU A 10 -21.26 -6.34 16.67
CA GLU A 10 -21.48 -5.52 15.47
C GLU A 10 -22.18 -4.19 15.79
N LYS A 11 -23.11 -4.16 16.76
CA LYS A 11 -23.79 -2.93 17.20
C LYS A 11 -22.81 -1.94 17.82
N LYS A 12 -21.90 -2.42 18.67
CA LYS A 12 -20.85 -1.58 19.29
C LYS A 12 -19.90 -1.03 18.23
N VAL A 13 -19.49 -1.86 17.28
CA VAL A 13 -18.62 -1.44 16.16
C VAL A 13 -19.34 -0.40 15.30
N PHE A 14 -20.59 -0.66 14.92
CA PHE A 14 -21.38 0.28 14.13
C PHE A 14 -21.49 1.66 14.80
N ASN A 15 -21.83 1.70 16.09
CA ASN A 15 -21.97 2.95 16.82
C ASN A 15 -20.65 3.72 16.92
N ALA A 16 -19.54 3.01 17.18
CA ALA A 16 -18.21 3.62 17.24
C ALA A 16 -17.80 4.21 15.88
N LEU A 17 -17.92 3.43 14.81
CA LEU A 17 -17.58 3.89 13.48
C LEU A 17 -18.47 5.04 13.00
N LYS A 18 -19.78 4.99 13.28
CA LYS A 18 -20.73 6.06 12.95
C LYS A 18 -20.35 7.37 13.64
N LYS A 19 -19.94 7.31 14.90
CA LYS A 19 -19.44 8.47 15.65
C LYS A 19 -18.28 9.14 14.93
N TYR A 20 -17.24 8.37 14.54
CA TYR A 20 -16.09 8.93 13.84
C TYR A 20 -16.42 9.38 12.42
N PHE A 21 -17.30 8.67 11.73
CA PHE A 21 -17.76 9.10 10.42
C PHE A 21 -18.47 10.47 10.45
N SER A 22 -19.27 10.74 11.49
CA SER A 22 -19.95 12.03 11.65
C SER A 22 -19.00 13.21 11.92
N THR A 23 -17.74 12.95 12.35
CA THR A 23 -16.71 13.98 12.48
C THR A 23 -15.97 14.29 11.17
N GLY A 24 -16.40 13.67 10.05
CA GLY A 24 -15.80 13.91 8.73
C GLY A 24 -14.75 12.91 8.30
N ILE A 25 -14.41 11.91 9.14
CA ILE A 25 -13.45 10.85 8.77
C ILE A 25 -14.07 9.96 7.70
N LYS A 26 -13.40 9.83 6.55
CA LYS A 26 -13.87 9.05 5.39
C LYS A 26 -12.99 7.86 5.05
N SER A 27 -11.84 7.73 5.70
CA SER A 27 -10.88 6.65 5.49
C SER A 27 -10.65 5.89 6.79
N ILE A 28 -10.52 4.55 6.72
CA ILE A 28 -10.35 3.70 7.89
C ILE A 28 -9.36 2.57 7.62
N SER A 29 -8.50 2.30 8.59
CA SER A 29 -7.63 1.12 8.65
C SER A 29 -8.20 0.12 9.64
N ILE A 30 -8.29 -1.16 9.25
CA ILE A 30 -8.79 -2.25 10.07
C ILE A 30 -7.70 -3.30 10.21
N THR A 31 -7.23 -3.52 11.44
CA THR A 31 -6.20 -4.51 11.74
C THR A 31 -6.55 -5.26 13.01
N LEU A 32 -6.68 -6.58 12.92
CA LEU A 32 -6.92 -7.47 14.05
C LEU A 32 -5.77 -8.47 14.20
N ILE A 33 -5.47 -8.88 15.44
CA ILE A 33 -4.29 -9.70 15.77
C ILE A 33 -4.15 -10.90 14.84
N ASN A 34 -5.20 -11.69 14.67
CA ASN A 34 -5.20 -12.88 13.83
C ASN A 34 -5.79 -12.65 12.43
N GLY A 35 -5.96 -11.40 12.00
CA GLY A 35 -6.59 -11.04 10.71
C GLY A 35 -5.87 -11.61 9.50
N PHE A 36 -4.54 -11.77 9.57
CA PHE A 36 -3.71 -12.33 8.51
C PHE A 36 -4.10 -13.79 8.15
N LEU A 37 -4.58 -14.56 9.13
CA LEU A 37 -4.97 -15.96 8.96
C LEU A 37 -6.49 -16.14 8.98
N TYR A 38 -7.20 -15.38 9.81
CA TYR A 38 -8.64 -15.47 10.01
C TYR A 38 -9.31 -14.11 9.79
N SER A 39 -9.55 -13.76 8.55
CA SER A 39 -10.05 -12.45 8.12
C SER A 39 -11.53 -12.18 8.40
N HIS A 40 -12.27 -13.17 8.95
CA HIS A 40 -13.72 -13.10 9.13
C HIS A 40 -14.20 -11.83 9.87
N HIS A 41 -13.55 -11.47 10.98
CA HIS A 41 -13.93 -10.30 11.76
C HIS A 41 -13.56 -8.98 11.04
N GLU A 42 -12.41 -8.92 10.36
CA GLU A 42 -12.06 -7.74 9.56
C GLU A 42 -13.05 -7.53 8.42
N LYS A 43 -13.48 -8.60 7.74
CA LYS A 43 -14.51 -8.55 6.69
C LYS A 43 -15.83 -7.99 7.23
N LYS A 44 -16.29 -8.47 8.39
CA LYS A 44 -17.51 -7.95 9.03
C LYS A 44 -17.39 -6.45 9.36
N ILE A 45 -16.24 -6.02 9.90
CA ILE A 45 -16.01 -4.59 10.18
C ILE A 45 -15.98 -3.78 8.89
N LYS A 46 -15.37 -4.30 7.82
CA LYS A 46 -15.35 -3.69 6.49
C LYS A 46 -16.77 -3.47 5.97
N ASP A 47 -17.65 -4.48 6.07
CA ASP A 47 -19.04 -4.40 5.64
C ASP A 47 -19.83 -3.35 6.45
N ILE A 48 -19.59 -3.28 7.75
CA ILE A 48 -20.20 -2.26 8.61
C ILE A 48 -19.72 -0.86 8.20
N ALA A 49 -18.42 -0.67 8.02
CA ALA A 49 -17.84 0.60 7.60
C ALA A 49 -18.38 1.06 6.23
N TYR A 50 -18.49 0.12 5.28
CA TYR A 50 -19.06 0.39 3.97
C TYR A 50 -20.53 0.86 4.06
N ARG A 51 -21.36 0.18 4.87
CA ARG A 51 -22.78 0.56 5.09
C ARG A 51 -22.92 1.94 5.76
N ILE A 52 -21.95 2.36 6.57
CA ILE A 52 -21.92 3.70 7.19
C ILE A 52 -21.56 4.78 6.15
N GLY A 53 -20.82 4.41 5.09
CA GLY A 53 -20.42 5.31 4.02
C GLY A 53 -18.93 5.66 3.97
N PHE A 54 -18.07 4.93 4.68
CA PHE A 54 -16.63 5.09 4.52
C PHE A 54 -16.24 4.80 3.07
N GLN A 55 -15.44 5.71 2.48
CA GLN A 55 -15.06 5.64 1.07
C GLN A 55 -13.77 4.85 0.83
N ASN A 56 -12.88 4.87 1.82
CA ASN A 56 -11.59 4.18 1.76
C ASN A 56 -11.45 3.29 2.99
N ILE A 57 -11.44 1.98 2.75
CA ILE A 57 -11.39 0.97 3.81
C ILE A 57 -10.23 0.03 3.49
N SER A 58 -9.15 0.13 4.26
CA SER A 58 -8.00 -0.76 4.15
C SER A 58 -8.04 -1.81 5.24
N CYS A 59 -8.07 -3.08 4.85
CA CYS A 59 -8.07 -4.22 5.77
C CYS A 59 -6.72 -4.92 5.73
N SER A 60 -6.20 -5.29 6.91
CA SER A 60 -4.85 -5.82 7.02
C SER A 60 -4.65 -7.15 6.29
N TYR A 61 -5.66 -8.00 6.21
CA TYR A 61 -5.61 -9.25 5.47
C TYR A 61 -5.50 -9.07 3.94
N GLU A 62 -5.93 -7.91 3.40
CA GLU A 62 -5.80 -7.57 1.98
C GLU A 62 -4.50 -6.80 1.70
N VAL A 63 -4.15 -5.88 2.61
CA VAL A 63 -3.04 -4.95 2.39
C VAL A 63 -1.69 -5.62 2.64
N SER A 64 -1.54 -6.31 3.77
CA SER A 64 -0.27 -6.93 4.18
C SER A 64 -0.54 -8.17 5.06
N PRO A 65 -0.84 -9.34 4.50
CA PRO A 65 -1.20 -10.52 5.26
C PRO A 65 0.01 -11.18 5.94
N THR A 66 0.79 -10.41 6.72
CA THR A 66 1.96 -10.87 7.46
C THR A 66 1.62 -11.16 8.92
N ILE A 67 2.40 -12.02 9.57
CA ILE A 67 2.18 -12.42 10.97
C ILE A 67 2.44 -11.26 11.95
N ASN A 68 3.40 -10.38 11.65
CA ASN A 68 3.77 -9.27 12.51
C ASN A 68 2.63 -8.24 12.60
N PHE A 69 1.95 -8.19 13.76
CA PHE A 69 0.79 -7.33 13.97
C PHE A 69 1.10 -5.84 13.82
N THR A 70 2.22 -5.40 14.38
CA THR A 70 2.60 -3.98 14.39
C THR A 70 2.92 -3.49 12.97
N SER A 71 3.80 -4.20 12.26
CA SER A 71 4.17 -3.88 10.89
C SER A 71 2.94 -3.94 9.97
N ARG A 72 2.14 -5.02 10.06
CA ARG A 72 0.89 -5.15 9.30
C ARG A 72 -0.05 -3.97 9.56
N GLY A 73 -0.19 -3.57 10.84
CA GLY A 73 -1.03 -2.45 11.25
C GLY A 73 -0.55 -1.14 10.64
N PHE A 74 0.74 -0.86 10.71
CA PHE A 74 1.32 0.35 10.11
C PHE A 74 1.18 0.38 8.60
N THR A 75 1.50 -0.70 7.91
CA THR A 75 1.31 -0.78 6.44
C THR A 75 -0.15 -0.52 6.06
N THR A 76 -1.10 -1.08 6.83
CA THR A 76 -2.54 -0.89 6.57
C THR A 76 -2.98 0.55 6.86
N LEU A 77 -2.43 1.16 7.90
CA LEU A 77 -2.70 2.56 8.24
C LEU A 77 -2.20 3.51 7.15
N VAL A 78 -0.96 3.30 6.70
CA VAL A 78 -0.35 4.09 5.62
C VAL A 78 -1.13 3.93 4.33
N ASP A 79 -1.56 2.72 3.99
CA ASP A 79 -2.41 2.46 2.84
C ASP A 79 -3.74 3.23 2.92
N ALA A 80 -4.44 3.16 4.06
CA ALA A 80 -5.69 3.90 4.29
C ALA A 80 -5.51 5.42 4.20
N TYR A 81 -4.36 5.94 4.64
CA TYR A 81 -4.03 7.36 4.59
C TYR A 81 -3.74 7.82 3.16
N LEU A 82 -2.97 7.05 2.39
CA LEU A 82 -2.52 7.43 1.05
C LEU A 82 -3.55 7.15 -0.04
N ASN A 83 -4.39 6.14 0.10
CA ASN A 83 -5.35 5.74 -0.93
C ASN A 83 -6.22 6.89 -1.47
N PRO A 84 -6.82 7.77 -0.66
CA PRO A 84 -7.61 8.88 -1.17
C PRO A 84 -6.84 9.80 -2.12
N ILE A 85 -5.57 10.05 -1.77
CA ILE A 85 -4.66 10.91 -2.55
C ILE A 85 -4.30 10.22 -3.86
N ILE A 86 -3.86 8.98 -3.79
CA ILE A 86 -3.46 8.17 -4.94
C ILE A 86 -4.63 7.97 -5.92
N GLN A 87 -5.81 7.62 -5.43
CA GLN A 87 -6.99 7.44 -6.26
C GLN A 87 -7.41 8.74 -6.96
N THR A 88 -7.30 9.87 -6.27
CA THR A 88 -7.57 11.19 -6.86
C THR A 88 -6.56 11.51 -7.96
N TYR A 89 -5.29 11.25 -7.72
CA TYR A 89 -4.21 11.44 -8.68
C TYR A 89 -4.42 10.57 -9.94
N VAL A 90 -4.66 9.28 -9.74
CA VAL A 90 -4.92 8.31 -10.83
C VAL A 90 -6.09 8.75 -11.69
N LYS A 91 -7.22 9.12 -11.08
CA LYS A 91 -8.40 9.63 -11.81
C LYS A 91 -8.08 10.89 -12.62
N LYS A 92 -7.30 11.82 -12.08
CA LYS A 92 -6.88 13.03 -12.79
C LYS A 92 -5.98 12.71 -13.99
N LEU A 93 -5.03 11.78 -13.83
CA LEU A 93 -4.15 11.33 -14.92
C LEU A 93 -4.94 10.69 -16.05
N GLU A 94 -5.81 9.73 -15.75
CA GLU A 94 -6.64 9.05 -16.75
C GLU A 94 -7.48 10.05 -17.55
N LYS A 95 -8.08 11.01 -16.85
CA LYS A 95 -8.88 12.05 -17.53
C LYS A 95 -8.05 12.95 -18.46
N LYS A 96 -6.81 13.27 -18.06
CA LYS A 96 -5.94 14.15 -18.84
C LYS A 96 -5.26 13.43 -20.01
N LEU A 97 -4.75 12.24 -19.80
CA LEU A 97 -3.94 11.54 -20.78
C LEU A 97 -4.76 10.89 -21.89
N LYS A 98 -6.05 10.60 -21.66
CA LYS A 98 -6.95 9.92 -22.64
C LYS A 98 -6.30 8.66 -23.25
N ALA A 99 -5.36 8.04 -22.54
CA ALA A 99 -4.64 6.87 -23.02
C ALA A 99 -5.52 5.61 -22.90
N LYS A 100 -5.38 4.69 -23.84
CA LYS A 100 -6.10 3.40 -23.82
C LYS A 100 -5.68 2.52 -22.64
N LYS A 101 -4.41 2.61 -22.24
CA LYS A 101 -3.84 1.86 -21.12
C LYS A 101 -2.80 2.72 -20.40
N ILE A 102 -2.90 2.77 -19.09
CA ILE A 102 -1.93 3.42 -18.21
C ILE A 102 -1.46 2.38 -17.19
N SER A 103 -0.15 2.23 -17.07
CA SER A 103 0.48 1.39 -16.07
C SER A 103 1.23 2.27 -15.07
N TYR A 104 1.14 1.91 -13.80
CA TYR A 104 1.73 2.65 -12.70
C TYR A 104 2.88 1.84 -12.10
N MET A 105 4.03 2.47 -11.91
CA MET A 105 5.16 1.87 -11.22
C MET A 105 4.83 1.68 -9.74
N GLN A 106 5.09 0.49 -9.23
CA GLN A 106 4.96 0.16 -7.81
C GLN A 106 6.32 0.19 -7.10
N SER A 107 6.29 0.28 -5.77
CA SER A 107 7.50 0.22 -4.92
C SER A 107 8.30 -1.08 -5.05
N ASN A 108 7.68 -2.15 -5.50
CA ASN A 108 8.35 -3.43 -5.79
C ASN A 108 9.00 -3.50 -7.19
N GLY A 109 8.97 -2.41 -7.96
CA GLY A 109 9.54 -2.34 -9.31
C GLY A 109 8.68 -2.96 -10.42
N PHE A 110 7.46 -3.43 -10.12
CA PHE A 110 6.54 -3.93 -11.13
C PHE A 110 5.53 -2.85 -11.56
N LEU A 111 5.01 -3.02 -12.77
CA LEU A 111 3.93 -2.18 -13.27
C LEU A 111 2.57 -2.78 -12.89
N ALA A 112 1.66 -1.94 -12.42
CA ALA A 112 0.29 -2.30 -12.10
C ALA A 112 -0.71 -1.49 -12.90
N GLU A 113 -1.86 -2.08 -13.15
CA GLU A 113 -3.03 -1.35 -13.59
C GLU A 113 -3.70 -0.64 -12.40
N LYS A 114 -4.52 0.35 -12.69
CA LYS A 114 -5.22 1.18 -11.70
C LYS A 114 -5.84 0.40 -10.53
N ILE A 115 -6.49 -0.72 -10.83
CA ILE A 115 -7.20 -1.51 -9.81
C ILE A 115 -6.27 -2.07 -8.73
N ASN A 116 -5.01 -2.30 -9.07
CA ASN A 116 -3.99 -2.86 -8.21
C ASN A 116 -2.99 -1.81 -7.69
N PHE A 117 -3.17 -0.53 -8.06
CA PHE A 117 -2.30 0.55 -7.62
C PHE A 117 -2.94 1.29 -6.44
N ASN A 118 -2.43 1.03 -5.25
CA ASN A 118 -2.93 1.55 -3.98
C ASN A 118 -1.83 2.27 -3.19
N GLY A 119 -2.20 2.82 -2.04
CA GLY A 119 -1.34 3.65 -1.20
C GLY A 119 -0.02 2.98 -0.84
N LYS A 120 -0.06 1.74 -0.34
CA LYS A 120 1.15 0.99 0.04
C LYS A 120 2.12 0.79 -1.12
N ASN A 121 1.58 0.58 -2.33
CA ASN A 121 2.37 0.28 -3.52
C ASN A 121 2.99 1.53 -4.15
N ALA A 122 2.53 2.71 -3.76
CA ALA A 122 2.97 3.99 -4.32
C ALA A 122 4.15 4.64 -3.57
N ILE A 123 4.41 4.25 -2.32
CA ILE A 123 5.30 4.98 -1.40
C ILE A 123 6.70 5.22 -1.96
N LEU A 124 7.38 4.19 -2.43
CA LEU A 124 8.73 4.26 -3.00
C LEU A 124 8.75 3.96 -4.50
N SER A 125 7.64 4.22 -5.19
CA SER A 125 7.52 3.91 -6.62
C SER A 125 8.44 4.76 -7.51
N GLY A 126 8.76 5.98 -7.11
CA GLY A 126 9.72 6.85 -7.80
C GLY A 126 11.13 6.25 -7.80
N PRO A 127 11.75 6.07 -6.63
CA PRO A 127 13.04 5.38 -6.51
C PRO A 127 13.07 4.02 -7.19
N ALA A 128 12.05 3.18 -7.01
CA ALA A 128 11.94 1.88 -7.67
C ALA A 128 11.97 2.01 -9.21
N GLY A 129 11.29 3.01 -9.75
CA GLY A 129 11.31 3.31 -11.18
C GLY A 129 12.71 3.70 -11.69
N GLY A 130 13.46 4.49 -10.91
CA GLY A 130 14.85 4.86 -11.19
C GLY A 130 15.76 3.64 -11.24
N VAL A 131 15.67 2.76 -10.24
CA VAL A 131 16.41 1.50 -10.18
C VAL A 131 16.13 0.62 -11.41
N ILE A 132 14.86 0.34 -11.70
CA ILE A 132 14.46 -0.51 -12.84
C ILE A 132 14.91 0.11 -14.16
N GLY A 133 14.73 1.43 -14.33
CA GLY A 133 15.18 2.15 -15.53
C GLY A 133 16.70 2.06 -15.73
N GLY A 134 17.49 2.26 -14.68
CA GLY A 134 18.95 2.14 -14.71
C GLY A 134 19.40 0.73 -15.06
N ILE A 135 18.77 -0.29 -14.48
CA ILE A 135 19.06 -1.71 -14.78
C ILE A 135 18.77 -2.02 -16.24
N GLU A 136 17.66 -1.57 -16.79
CA GLU A 136 17.30 -1.79 -18.19
C GLU A 136 18.29 -1.11 -19.16
N VAL A 137 18.76 0.10 -18.83
CA VAL A 137 19.84 0.77 -19.58
C VAL A 137 21.15 -0.03 -19.52
N ALA A 138 21.53 -0.51 -18.34
CA ALA A 138 22.73 -1.34 -18.18
C ALA A 138 22.65 -2.63 -19.00
N LYS A 139 21.53 -3.34 -18.94
CA LYS A 139 21.29 -4.57 -19.72
C LYS A 139 21.41 -4.32 -21.22
N LYS A 140 20.80 -3.26 -21.74
CA LYS A 140 20.90 -2.88 -23.16
C LYS A 140 22.33 -2.62 -23.60
N ASN A 141 23.17 -2.09 -22.72
CA ASN A 141 24.58 -1.83 -22.96
C ASN A 141 25.49 -3.00 -22.55
N LYS A 142 24.95 -4.16 -22.17
CA LYS A 142 25.69 -5.35 -21.73
C LYS A 142 26.59 -5.10 -20.51
N ILE A 143 26.23 -4.14 -19.67
CA ILE A 143 26.91 -3.82 -18.41
C ILE A 143 26.26 -4.64 -17.31
N ARG A 144 27.04 -5.45 -16.59
CA ARG A 144 26.54 -6.38 -15.57
C ARG A 144 26.52 -5.78 -14.16
N LYS A 145 27.43 -4.84 -13.88
CA LYS A 145 27.55 -4.23 -12.55
C LYS A 145 27.47 -2.72 -12.67
N ILE A 146 26.57 -2.11 -11.95
CA ILE A 146 26.38 -0.67 -11.94
C ILE A 146 26.13 -0.17 -10.53
N ILE A 147 26.49 1.09 -10.29
CA ILE A 147 26.02 1.89 -9.16
C ILE A 147 25.15 2.98 -9.75
N GLY A 148 23.93 3.08 -9.26
CA GLY A 148 23.01 4.16 -9.60
C GLY A 148 23.09 5.26 -8.55
N PHE A 149 23.02 6.50 -9.02
CA PHE A 149 22.99 7.67 -8.17
C PHE A 149 21.89 8.60 -8.69
N ASP A 150 20.79 8.69 -7.93
CA ASP A 150 19.66 9.55 -8.25
C ASP A 150 19.65 10.74 -7.30
N MET A 151 19.97 11.92 -7.80
CA MET A 151 20.04 13.14 -7.01
C MET A 151 18.82 14.00 -7.29
N GLY A 152 17.90 14.02 -6.33
CA GLY A 152 16.77 14.94 -6.31
C GLY A 152 17.11 16.32 -5.73
N GLY A 153 16.09 17.14 -5.46
CA GLY A 153 16.26 18.44 -4.84
C GLY A 153 16.52 18.42 -3.33
N THR A 154 16.16 17.33 -2.65
CA THR A 154 16.20 17.21 -1.18
C THR A 154 16.94 15.97 -0.69
N SER A 155 17.07 14.94 -1.50
CA SER A 155 17.71 13.68 -1.16
C SER A 155 18.45 13.12 -2.36
N ALA A 156 19.39 12.20 -2.08
CA ALA A 156 20.05 11.38 -3.09
C ALA A 156 19.83 9.92 -2.75
N ASP A 157 19.37 9.14 -3.72
CA ASP A 157 19.22 7.70 -3.62
C ASP A 157 20.39 7.01 -4.32
N ILE A 158 21.07 6.13 -3.60
CA ILE A 158 22.21 5.35 -4.12
C ILE A 158 21.81 3.88 -4.07
N TRP A 159 22.04 3.19 -5.17
CA TRP A 159 21.75 1.76 -5.28
C TRP A 159 22.79 1.06 -6.14
N HIS A 160 22.90 -0.25 -6.00
CA HIS A 160 23.79 -1.05 -6.83
C HIS A 160 23.03 -2.21 -7.48
N TYR A 161 23.59 -2.72 -8.56
CA TYR A 161 23.10 -3.90 -9.24
C TYR A 161 24.31 -4.69 -9.76
N ASP A 162 24.34 -5.98 -9.47
CA ASP A 162 25.42 -6.89 -9.87
C ASP A 162 24.91 -8.14 -10.61
N GLY A 163 23.73 -8.06 -11.18
CA GLY A 163 23.06 -9.15 -11.92
C GLY A 163 21.74 -9.56 -11.29
N GLU A 164 21.52 -9.29 -10.02
CA GLU A 164 20.29 -9.58 -9.31
C GLU A 164 19.72 -8.32 -8.63
N VAL A 165 18.41 -8.24 -8.51
CA VAL A 165 17.73 -7.16 -7.79
C VAL A 165 17.50 -7.63 -6.36
N GLU A 166 18.20 -7.05 -5.42
CA GLU A 166 17.92 -7.26 -4.01
C GLU A 166 16.57 -6.64 -3.65
N LYS A 167 15.78 -7.39 -2.89
CA LYS A 167 14.45 -6.93 -2.42
C LYS A 167 14.39 -7.06 -0.92
N GLU A 168 14.06 -5.96 -0.28
CA GLU A 168 13.71 -5.98 1.13
C GLU A 168 12.21 -6.27 1.28
N VAL A 169 11.88 -7.18 2.20
CA VAL A 169 10.49 -7.53 2.52
C VAL A 169 9.84 -6.46 3.39
N GLN A 170 10.65 -5.72 4.11
CA GLN A 170 10.22 -4.69 5.05
C GLN A 170 11.23 -3.56 5.07
N THR A 171 10.77 -2.33 4.94
CA THR A 171 11.64 -1.16 5.03
C THR A 171 11.15 -0.19 6.11
N LYS A 172 12.06 0.60 6.65
CA LYS A 172 11.75 1.62 7.66
C LYS A 172 11.67 2.99 6.98
N ILE A 173 10.52 3.63 7.05
CA ILE A 173 10.31 4.98 6.54
C ILE A 173 9.87 5.86 7.70
N SER A 174 10.65 6.88 8.04
CA SER A 174 10.37 7.82 9.14
C SER A 174 9.94 7.10 10.42
N ASP A 175 10.73 6.14 10.90
CA ASP A 175 10.48 5.33 12.09
C ASP A 175 9.30 4.35 12.03
N VAL A 176 8.64 4.21 10.89
CA VAL A 176 7.57 3.24 10.66
C VAL A 176 8.06 2.11 9.78
N PHE A 177 7.87 0.85 10.21
CA PHE A 177 8.10 -0.32 9.36
C PHE A 177 6.90 -0.57 8.46
N ILE A 178 7.15 -0.67 7.17
CA ILE A 178 6.15 -0.87 6.12
C ILE A 178 6.43 -2.14 5.35
#